data_62112165f719076b8aed8e6c97818d8d
#
_entry.id   62112165f719076b8aed8e6c97818d8d
#
_cell.length_a   1.000
_cell.length_b   1.000
_cell.length_c   1.000
_cell.angle_alpha   90.00
_cell.angle_beta   90.00
_cell.angle_gamma   90.00
#
_symmetry.space_group_name_H-M   'P 1'
#
loop_
_entity.id
_entity.type
_entity.pdbx_description
1 polymer ?
#
loop_
_entity_poly.entity_id
_entity_poly.type
_entity_poly.pdbx_seq_one_letter_code
_entity_poly.pdbx_strand_id
1 'polypeptide(L)'
;MIFRSRFTVEVSRESLSLTVGLDAPGEVNLEKALTLADRLGGHLVSGHVDGLGEVVRFDPVAESWRLDLKVPQALSRYFAYKGSVTVNGVSLTVNSVIDEPGQTVISINLIPHTISVTTLRHLKLGDKVNLEVDLIAQIGRAHV
;
A
#
# COMPACT_ATOMS: atom_id res chain seq x y z
N MET A 1 6.86 30.94 4.94
CA MET A 1 7.62 30.48 6.11
C MET A 1 7.56 28.96 6.13
N ILE A 2 8.66 28.25 5.80
CA ILE A 2 8.68 26.78 5.77
C ILE A 2 9.04 26.35 7.20
N PHE A 3 8.08 25.80 7.93
CA PHE A 3 8.34 25.15 9.20
C PHE A 3 8.98 23.79 8.91
N ARG A 4 10.26 23.64 9.19
CA ARG A 4 10.93 22.34 9.20
C ARG A 4 10.74 21.71 10.57
N SER A 5 9.82 20.77 10.68
CA SER A 5 9.68 19.92 11.86
C SER A 5 10.53 18.67 11.68
N ARG A 6 11.13 18.19 12.77
CA ARG A 6 11.88 16.94 12.81
C ARG A 6 11.38 16.11 13.98
N PHE A 7 11.21 14.83 13.77
CA PHE A 7 10.98 13.85 14.82
C PHE A 7 11.90 12.65 14.59
N THR A 8 12.14 11.87 15.62
CA THR A 8 13.00 10.68 15.57
C THR A 8 12.21 9.51 16.09
N VAL A 9 12.31 8.37 15.42
CA VAL A 9 11.74 7.09 15.83
C VAL A 9 12.82 6.03 15.78
N GLU A 10 12.71 5.05 16.67
CA GLU A 10 13.53 3.85 16.64
C GLU A 10 12.74 2.76 15.92
N VAL A 11 13.38 2.09 14.97
CA VAL A 11 12.79 1.01 14.19
C VAL A 11 13.48 -0.30 14.56
N SER A 12 12.70 -1.33 14.89
CA SER A 12 13.24 -2.63 15.25
C SER A 12 13.93 -3.29 14.06
N ARG A 13 14.91 -4.16 14.33
CA ARG A 13 15.56 -4.96 13.29
C ARG A 13 14.56 -5.86 12.56
N GLU A 14 13.56 -6.36 13.25
CA GLU A 14 12.48 -7.15 12.65
C GLU A 14 11.68 -6.31 11.64
N SER A 15 11.24 -5.12 12.01
CA SER A 15 10.53 -4.22 11.08
C SER A 15 11.37 -3.92 9.84
N LEU A 16 12.67 -3.65 10.00
CA LEU A 16 13.59 -3.42 8.87
C LEU A 16 13.74 -4.64 7.97
N SER A 17 13.65 -5.86 8.52
CA SER A 17 13.76 -7.10 7.72
C SER A 17 12.47 -7.47 7.00
N LEU A 18 11.31 -7.01 7.48
CA LEU A 18 9.99 -7.36 6.95
C LEU A 18 9.38 -6.27 6.06
N THR A 19 9.99 -5.09 6.03
CA THR A 19 9.49 -3.94 5.26
C THR A 19 10.56 -3.38 4.35
N VAL A 20 10.18 -2.47 3.47
CA VAL A 20 11.11 -1.73 2.61
C VAL A 20 10.98 -0.22 2.82
N GLY A 21 12.06 0.52 2.54
CA GLY A 21 12.07 1.98 2.50
C GLY A 21 12.41 2.68 3.82
N LEU A 22 12.76 1.95 4.88
CA LEU A 22 13.17 2.53 6.17
C LEU A 22 14.66 2.34 6.50
N ASP A 23 15.38 1.61 5.67
CA ASP A 23 16.80 1.26 5.84
C ASP A 23 17.78 2.20 5.13
N ALA A 24 17.27 3.16 4.36
CA ALA A 24 18.04 4.14 3.61
C ALA A 24 17.35 5.52 3.59
N PRO A 25 18.10 6.60 3.34
CA PRO A 25 17.50 7.92 3.12
C PRO A 25 16.50 7.92 1.96
N GLY A 26 15.35 8.51 2.17
CA GLY A 26 14.28 8.55 1.17
C GLY A 26 13.07 9.36 1.63
N GLU A 27 12.07 9.44 0.76
CA GLU A 27 10.77 10.00 1.09
C GLU A 27 9.86 8.90 1.65
N VAL A 28 9.00 9.25 2.60
CA VAL A 28 7.98 8.38 3.16
C VAL A 28 6.62 9.05 3.11
N ASN A 29 5.57 8.26 2.98
CA ASN A 29 4.21 8.74 3.14
C ASN A 29 3.90 8.85 4.63
N LEU A 30 3.41 10.01 5.08
CA LEU A 30 3.04 10.26 6.47
C LEU A 30 1.55 10.55 6.56
N GLU A 31 0.89 9.90 7.49
CA GLU A 31 -0.50 10.14 7.84
C GLU A 31 -0.60 10.40 9.35
N LYS A 32 -1.44 11.35 9.72
CA LYS A 32 -1.73 11.61 11.14
C LYS A 32 -2.62 10.49 11.68
N ALA A 33 -2.39 10.10 12.94
CA ALA A 33 -3.31 9.21 13.63
C ALA A 33 -4.72 9.78 13.64
N LEU A 34 -5.71 8.93 13.32
CA LEU A 34 -7.12 9.31 13.36
C LEU A 34 -7.57 9.59 14.80
N THR A 35 -8.38 10.63 14.98
CA THR A 35 -9.14 10.88 16.18
C THR A 35 -10.59 10.43 16.00
N LEU A 36 -11.36 10.29 17.09
CA LEU A 36 -12.77 9.90 17.01
C LEU A 36 -13.66 10.90 16.25
N ALA A 37 -13.18 12.14 16.05
CA ALA A 37 -13.90 13.20 15.35
C ALA A 37 -13.54 13.29 13.85
N ASP A 38 -12.53 12.57 13.40
CA ASP A 38 -12.08 12.63 12.02
C ASP A 38 -12.99 11.82 11.08
N ARG A 39 -13.06 12.28 9.83
CA ARG A 39 -13.75 11.55 8.77
C ARG A 39 -12.78 10.53 8.17
N LEU A 40 -13.25 9.30 7.96
CA LEU A 40 -12.48 8.28 7.28
C LEU A 40 -12.45 8.57 5.77
N GLY A 41 -11.28 8.94 5.25
CA GLY A 41 -11.07 9.26 3.83
C GLY A 41 -10.68 8.07 2.94
N GLY A 42 -10.64 6.86 3.51
CA GLY A 42 -10.28 5.60 2.84
C GLY A 42 -10.81 4.44 3.67
N HIS A 43 -9.95 3.47 4.00
CA HIS A 43 -10.25 2.40 4.95
C HIS A 43 -9.39 2.55 6.21
N LEU A 44 -9.65 1.73 7.22
CA LEU A 44 -8.84 1.71 8.45
C LEU A 44 -7.45 1.15 8.13
N VAL A 45 -6.43 1.98 8.27
CA VAL A 45 -5.01 1.62 8.12
C VAL A 45 -4.38 1.59 9.50
N SER A 46 -3.85 0.44 9.89
CA SER A 46 -3.28 0.23 11.22
C SER A 46 -1.76 0.44 11.26
N GLY A 47 -1.11 0.46 10.10
CA GLY A 47 0.33 0.56 9.96
C GLY A 47 1.06 -0.77 10.19
N HIS A 48 0.36 -1.90 10.08
CA HIS A 48 0.94 -3.23 10.17
C HIS A 48 1.14 -3.82 8.78
N VAL A 49 2.39 -3.92 8.35
CA VAL A 49 2.73 -4.51 7.05
C VAL A 49 2.54 -6.03 7.11
N ASP A 50 1.66 -6.55 6.25
CA ASP A 50 1.37 -7.99 6.14
C ASP A 50 2.33 -8.72 5.20
N GLY A 51 2.97 -7.98 4.28
CA GLY A 51 3.94 -8.55 3.34
C GLY A 51 4.42 -7.55 2.31
N LEU A 52 5.29 -8.01 1.42
CA LEU A 52 5.84 -7.21 0.33
C LEU A 52 5.21 -7.59 -1.00
N GLY A 53 4.74 -6.60 -1.75
CA GLY A 53 4.39 -6.74 -3.16
C GLY A 53 5.56 -6.37 -4.07
N GLU A 54 5.45 -6.75 -5.33
CA GLU A 54 6.41 -6.38 -6.38
C GLU A 54 5.68 -5.68 -7.51
N VAL A 55 6.19 -4.53 -7.95
CA VAL A 55 5.66 -3.78 -9.09
C VAL A 55 5.94 -4.55 -10.38
N VAL A 56 4.90 -5.05 -11.04
CA VAL A 56 5.00 -5.74 -12.32
C VAL A 56 4.51 -4.90 -13.50
N ARG A 57 3.82 -3.80 -13.20
CA ARG A 57 3.41 -2.80 -14.19
C ARG A 57 3.22 -1.43 -13.53
N PHE A 58 3.69 -0.37 -14.20
CA PHE A 58 3.45 1.01 -13.78
C PHE A 58 3.46 1.92 -14.99
N ASP A 59 2.28 2.16 -15.56
CA ASP A 59 2.10 2.90 -16.82
C ASP A 59 1.04 4.00 -16.72
N PRO A 60 1.22 5.12 -17.42
CA PRO A 60 0.16 6.10 -17.60
C PRO A 60 -0.99 5.50 -18.43
N VAL A 61 -2.23 5.75 -17.99
CA VAL A 61 -3.45 5.36 -18.71
C VAL A 61 -4.41 6.55 -18.67
N ALA A 62 -4.58 7.22 -19.81
CA ALA A 62 -5.28 8.49 -19.90
C ALA A 62 -4.72 9.50 -18.88
N GLU A 63 -5.55 10.05 -17.99
CA GLU A 63 -5.15 11.00 -16.96
C GLU A 63 -4.67 10.32 -15.65
N SER A 64 -4.73 9.00 -15.59
CA SER A 64 -4.41 8.18 -14.41
C SER A 64 -3.18 7.32 -14.65
N TRP A 65 -2.78 6.56 -13.63
CA TRP A 65 -1.71 5.57 -13.72
C TRP A 65 -2.23 4.19 -13.31
N ARG A 66 -1.89 3.20 -14.11
CA ARG A 66 -2.14 1.80 -13.74
C ARG A 66 -0.93 1.24 -13.01
N LEU A 67 -1.17 0.70 -11.82
CA LEU A 67 -0.21 -0.02 -11.00
C LEU A 67 -0.68 -1.47 -10.87
N ASP A 68 0.11 -2.42 -11.36
CA ASP A 68 -0.12 -3.83 -11.13
C ASP A 68 0.96 -4.37 -10.17
N LEU A 69 0.52 -5.05 -9.13
CA LEU A 69 1.37 -5.61 -8.08
C LEU A 69 1.21 -7.14 -8.04
N LYS A 70 2.32 -7.83 -8.16
CA LYS A 70 2.38 -9.24 -7.76
C LYS A 70 2.41 -9.28 -6.23
N VAL A 71 1.48 -10.02 -5.65
CA VAL A 71 1.31 -10.11 -4.19
C VAL A 71 1.64 -11.51 -3.68
N PRO A 72 2.07 -11.65 -2.41
CA PRO A 72 2.30 -12.97 -1.81
C PRO A 72 1.04 -13.84 -1.87
N GLN A 73 1.20 -15.11 -2.26
CA GLN A 73 0.09 -16.05 -2.36
C GLN A 73 -0.69 -16.20 -1.05
N ALA A 74 -0.01 -16.10 0.09
CA ALA A 74 -0.66 -16.16 1.40
C ALA A 74 -1.66 -15.01 1.64
N LEU A 75 -1.47 -13.88 0.96
CA LEU A 75 -2.34 -12.70 1.06
C LEU A 75 -3.44 -12.68 -0.01
N SER A 76 -3.36 -13.51 -1.07
CA SER A 76 -4.27 -13.49 -2.23
C SER A 76 -5.75 -13.51 -1.81
N ARG A 77 -6.08 -14.33 -0.84
CA ARG A 77 -7.45 -14.51 -0.31
C ARG A 77 -8.08 -13.26 0.30
N TYR A 78 -7.28 -12.23 0.64
CA TYR A 78 -7.78 -10.99 1.23
C TYR A 78 -8.07 -9.90 0.20
N PHE A 79 -7.67 -10.10 -1.06
CA PHE A 79 -7.94 -9.15 -2.12
C PHE A 79 -9.22 -9.48 -2.85
N ALA A 80 -10.02 -8.45 -3.13
CA ALA A 80 -11.26 -8.57 -3.89
C ALA A 80 -11.43 -7.37 -4.83
N TYR A 81 -12.16 -7.55 -5.92
CA TYR A 81 -12.59 -6.45 -6.77
C TYR A 81 -13.35 -5.41 -5.96
N LYS A 82 -12.95 -4.14 -6.08
CA LYS A 82 -13.45 -3.00 -5.28
C LYS A 82 -13.12 -3.05 -3.79
N GLY A 83 -12.35 -4.03 -3.34
CA GLY A 83 -11.79 -4.04 -1.98
C GLY A 83 -10.69 -2.99 -1.81
N SER A 84 -10.26 -2.82 -0.57
CA SER A 84 -9.19 -1.89 -0.21
C SER A 84 -7.86 -2.61 0.01
N VAL A 85 -6.77 -1.90 -0.24
CA VAL A 85 -5.40 -2.31 0.09
C VAL A 85 -4.58 -1.07 0.44
N THR A 86 -3.67 -1.20 1.37
CA THR A 86 -2.68 -0.15 1.64
C THR A 86 -1.37 -0.50 0.95
N VAL A 87 -0.82 0.44 0.18
CA VAL A 87 0.47 0.31 -0.51
C VAL A 87 1.38 1.45 -0.04
N ASN A 88 2.49 1.12 0.60
CA ASN A 88 3.40 2.11 1.20
C ASN A 88 2.68 3.16 2.06
N GLY A 89 1.69 2.73 2.85
CA GLY A 89 0.88 3.60 3.72
C GLY A 89 -0.27 4.34 3.01
N VAL A 90 -0.47 4.15 1.71
CA VAL A 90 -1.54 4.81 0.94
C VAL A 90 -2.72 3.87 0.77
N SER A 91 -3.91 4.29 1.21
CA SER A 91 -5.18 3.57 1.02
C SER A 91 -5.62 3.62 -0.44
N LEU A 92 -5.79 2.46 -1.07
CA LEU A 92 -6.10 2.33 -2.50
C LEU A 92 -7.21 1.32 -2.74
N THR A 93 -7.87 1.42 -3.90
CA THR A 93 -8.93 0.49 -4.32
C THR A 93 -8.40 -0.50 -5.35
N VAL A 94 -8.67 -1.78 -5.13
CA VAL A 94 -8.33 -2.86 -6.05
C VAL A 94 -9.32 -2.89 -7.21
N ASN A 95 -8.82 -2.72 -8.44
CA ASN A 95 -9.63 -2.71 -9.66
C ASN A 95 -9.79 -4.10 -10.30
N SER A 96 -8.81 -4.97 -10.13
CA SER A 96 -8.92 -6.37 -10.53
C SER A 96 -7.99 -7.25 -9.72
N VAL A 97 -8.33 -8.52 -9.62
CA VAL A 97 -7.51 -9.57 -9.03
C VAL A 97 -7.42 -10.67 -10.06
N ILE A 98 -6.19 -11.03 -10.44
CA ILE A 98 -5.89 -12.16 -11.32
C ILE A 98 -5.14 -13.18 -10.47
N ASP A 99 -5.81 -14.28 -10.17
CA ASP A 99 -5.27 -15.36 -9.34
C ASP A 99 -4.94 -16.57 -10.24
N GLU A 100 -3.66 -16.81 -10.41
CA GLU A 100 -3.12 -17.90 -11.20
C GLU A 100 -2.33 -18.85 -10.30
N PRO A 101 -2.13 -20.12 -10.67
CA PRO A 101 -1.33 -21.06 -9.89
C PRO A 101 0.06 -20.50 -9.56
N GLY A 102 0.32 -20.26 -8.25
CA GLY A 102 1.60 -19.73 -7.76
C GLY A 102 1.79 -18.22 -7.91
N GLN A 103 0.81 -17.48 -8.42
CA GLN A 103 0.92 -16.04 -8.62
C GLN A 103 -0.44 -15.34 -8.54
N THR A 104 -0.52 -14.30 -7.73
CA THR A 104 -1.66 -13.38 -7.71
C THR A 104 -1.19 -11.98 -8.08
N VAL A 105 -1.89 -11.34 -8.99
CA VAL A 105 -1.64 -9.96 -9.39
C VAL A 105 -2.89 -9.12 -9.13
N ILE A 106 -2.72 -8.02 -8.39
CA ILE A 106 -3.76 -7.01 -8.21
C ILE A 106 -3.48 -5.80 -9.08
N SER A 107 -4.53 -5.19 -9.62
CA SER A 107 -4.44 -3.96 -10.42
C SER A 107 -5.12 -2.81 -9.70
N ILE A 108 -4.48 -1.65 -9.69
CA ILE A 108 -4.91 -0.44 -9.01
C ILE A 108 -4.83 0.71 -9.99
N ASN A 109 -5.80 1.62 -9.96
CA ASN A 109 -5.77 2.85 -10.73
C ASN A 109 -5.44 4.02 -9.79
N LEU A 110 -4.29 4.68 -10.04
CA LEU A 110 -3.84 5.83 -9.27
C LEU A 110 -4.28 7.12 -9.95
N ILE A 111 -5.12 7.89 -9.28
CA ILE A 111 -5.57 9.20 -9.79
C ILE A 111 -4.42 10.22 -9.74
N PRO A 112 -4.45 11.30 -10.55
CA PRO A 112 -3.38 12.30 -10.60
C PRO A 112 -3.03 12.89 -9.24
N HIS A 113 -4.02 13.14 -8.40
CA HIS A 113 -3.78 13.65 -7.04
C HIS A 113 -2.91 12.70 -6.21
N THR A 114 -3.23 11.40 -6.20
CA THR A 114 -2.45 10.40 -5.46
C THR A 114 -0.99 10.36 -5.92
N ILE A 115 -0.77 10.38 -7.23
CA ILE A 115 0.58 10.43 -7.80
C ILE A 115 1.33 11.70 -7.36
N SER A 116 0.66 12.85 -7.35
CA SER A 116 1.32 14.13 -7.04
C SER A 116 1.72 14.27 -5.57
N VAL A 117 0.97 13.67 -4.64
CA VAL A 117 1.15 13.88 -3.19
C VAL A 117 1.77 12.70 -2.43
N THR A 118 2.04 11.58 -3.10
CA THR A 118 2.62 10.39 -2.46
C THR A 118 3.94 9.96 -3.10
N THR A 119 4.68 9.09 -2.42
CA THR A 119 5.92 8.51 -2.94
C THR A 119 5.68 7.51 -4.08
N LEU A 120 4.43 7.12 -4.35
CA LEU A 120 4.08 6.16 -5.40
C LEU A 120 4.50 6.65 -6.81
N ARG A 121 4.69 7.96 -7.00
CA ARG A 121 5.23 8.54 -8.24
C ARG A 121 6.63 8.04 -8.61
N HIS A 122 7.39 7.52 -7.65
CA HIS A 122 8.76 7.05 -7.86
C HIS A 122 8.87 5.56 -8.19
N LEU A 123 7.74 4.84 -8.15
CA LEU A 123 7.73 3.40 -8.38
C LEU A 123 8.21 3.04 -9.78
N LYS A 124 8.94 1.93 -9.86
CA LYS A 124 9.46 1.34 -11.09
C LYS A 124 9.20 -0.16 -11.10
N LEU A 125 9.26 -0.76 -12.28
CA LEU A 125 9.18 -2.22 -12.43
C LEU A 125 10.23 -2.92 -11.55
N GLY A 126 9.81 -3.93 -10.81
CA GLY A 126 10.65 -4.69 -9.89
C GLY A 126 10.77 -4.11 -8.49
N ASP A 127 10.31 -2.87 -8.25
CA ASP A 127 10.33 -2.30 -6.90
C ASP A 127 9.45 -3.12 -5.95
N LYS A 128 9.91 -3.24 -4.71
CA LYS A 128 9.12 -3.80 -3.62
C LYS A 128 8.31 -2.71 -2.94
N VAL A 129 7.10 -3.06 -2.52
CA VAL A 129 6.19 -2.17 -1.79
C VAL A 129 5.65 -2.87 -0.55
N ASN A 130 5.46 -2.11 0.51
CA ASN A 130 4.82 -2.60 1.73
C ASN A 130 3.31 -2.72 1.48
N LEU A 131 2.74 -3.87 1.82
CA LEU A 131 1.31 -4.16 1.71
C LEU A 131 0.69 -4.34 3.08
N GLU A 132 -0.46 -3.71 3.30
CA GLU A 132 -1.35 -3.98 4.42
C GLU A 132 -2.73 -4.31 3.86
N VAL A 133 -3.29 -5.45 4.24
CA VAL A 133 -4.62 -5.85 3.79
C VAL A 133 -5.71 -5.24 4.67
N ASP A 134 -6.89 -5.07 4.11
CA ASP A 134 -8.02 -4.51 4.85
C ASP A 134 -8.41 -5.41 6.03
N LEU A 135 -8.44 -4.85 7.25
CA LEU A 135 -8.84 -5.55 8.48
C LEU A 135 -10.23 -6.18 8.38
N ILE A 136 -11.15 -5.55 7.64
CA ILE A 136 -12.50 -6.09 7.42
C ILE A 136 -12.44 -7.36 6.57
N ALA A 137 -11.56 -7.40 5.57
CA ALA A 137 -11.34 -8.60 4.76
C ALA A 137 -10.74 -9.74 5.58
N GLN A 138 -9.84 -9.43 6.54
CA GLN A 138 -9.28 -10.42 7.47
C GLN A 138 -10.36 -11.03 8.37
N ILE A 139 -11.23 -10.21 8.98
CA ILE A 139 -12.32 -10.66 9.84
C ILE A 139 -13.32 -11.51 9.05
N GLY A 140 -13.71 -11.08 7.85
CA GLY A 140 -14.64 -11.80 7.00
C GLY A 140 -14.18 -13.21 6.62
N ARG A 141 -12.87 -13.45 6.54
CA ARG A 141 -12.27 -14.76 6.23
C ARG A 141 -12.01 -15.64 7.44
N ALA A 142 -11.99 -15.09 8.65
CA ALA A 142 -11.84 -15.86 9.88
C ALA A 142 -13.08 -16.70 10.23
N HIS A 143 -14.21 -16.48 9.56
CA HIS A 143 -15.49 -17.11 9.83
C HIS A 143 -15.97 -18.05 8.71
N VAL A 144 -15.11 -18.41 7.76
CA VAL A 144 -15.42 -19.34 6.64
C VAL A 144 -14.58 -20.59 6.73
#